data_fe15179d864b1e6564b5a6db8a449ac8
#
_entry.id   fe15179d864b1e6564b5a6db8a449ac8
#
_cell.length_a   1.000
_cell.length_b   1.000
_cell.length_c   1.000
_cell.angle_alpha   90.00
_cell.angle_beta   90.00
_cell.angle_gamma   90.00
#
_symmetry.space_group_name_H-M   'P 1'
#
loop_
_entity.id
_entity.type
_entity.pdbx_description
1 polymer ?
#
loop_
_entity_poly.entity_id
_entity_poly.type
_entity_poly.pdbx_seq_one_letter_code
_entity_poly.pdbx_strand_id
1 'polypeptide(L)'
;MLDRISASLPSLAPAEQRVGQLVLADPHSFARLPVRELAEKAQVSKPTVIRFCRSLGYDGLADFKLKLAGNVAEGVPFVHRSVDADDKTSDVLVKVIDNSVAAFLQYRNAANASAIEHAVDAIVNAWKAKKRVEIYGVGNSGVVAQDAQHKFFRLGISSQATSDSHIQTMGATMLRAGDCLIVISNSGRTRELVDVAHIARAQGATIIAITSSHTQLSDSCHILLAADNLEGSDLYSPMASRLLHLLIIDILATAVALKMDGSLVQNLQNLQNQLQQKRYGI
;
A
#
# COMPACT_ATOMS: atom_id res chain seq x y z
N MET A 1 -16.09 6.20 -6.97
CA MET A 1 -17.23 7.15 -6.84
C MET A 1 -16.81 8.40 -6.09
N LEU A 2 -16.24 8.29 -4.91
CA LEU A 2 -15.84 9.44 -4.08
C LEU A 2 -14.72 10.26 -4.70
N ASP A 3 -13.72 9.62 -5.33
CA ASP A 3 -12.65 10.33 -6.06
C ASP A 3 -13.23 11.22 -7.18
N ARG A 4 -14.28 10.73 -7.87
CA ARG A 4 -14.99 11.50 -8.89
C ARG A 4 -15.72 12.69 -8.27
N ILE A 5 -16.31 12.52 -7.09
CA ILE A 5 -16.96 13.60 -6.35
C ILE A 5 -15.92 14.65 -5.95
N SER A 6 -14.78 14.21 -5.36
CA SER A 6 -13.69 15.09 -4.95
C SER A 6 -13.12 15.88 -6.13
N ALA A 7 -12.85 15.23 -7.25
CA ALA A 7 -12.35 15.86 -8.47
C ALA A 7 -13.34 16.86 -9.09
N SER A 8 -14.66 16.62 -8.93
CA SER A 8 -15.70 17.47 -9.49
C SER A 8 -16.04 18.68 -8.60
N LEU A 9 -15.68 18.64 -7.30
CA LEU A 9 -16.04 19.70 -6.34
C LEU A 9 -15.73 21.12 -6.83
N PRO A 10 -14.53 21.43 -7.37
CA PRO A 10 -14.19 22.80 -7.77
C PRO A 10 -15.06 23.33 -8.91
N SER A 11 -15.68 22.47 -9.71
CA SER A 11 -16.52 22.82 -10.84
C SER A 11 -18.02 22.94 -10.51
N LEU A 12 -18.43 22.52 -9.32
CA LEU A 12 -19.83 22.57 -8.88
C LEU A 12 -20.20 23.93 -8.31
N ALA A 13 -21.51 24.24 -8.32
CA ALA A 13 -22.03 25.45 -7.67
C ALA A 13 -21.74 25.41 -6.14
N PRO A 14 -21.51 26.58 -5.47
CA PRO A 14 -21.14 26.60 -4.04
C PRO A 14 -22.08 25.84 -3.10
N ALA A 15 -23.37 25.80 -3.39
CA ALA A 15 -24.35 25.02 -2.63
C ALA A 15 -24.23 23.52 -2.88
N GLU A 16 -23.84 23.10 -4.07
CA GLU A 16 -23.61 21.71 -4.42
C GLU A 16 -22.25 21.21 -3.86
N GLN A 17 -21.26 22.11 -3.78
CA GLN A 17 -19.99 21.79 -3.12
C GLN A 17 -20.19 21.40 -1.64
N ARG A 18 -21.06 22.13 -0.89
CA ARG A 18 -21.39 21.77 0.48
C ARG A 18 -22.03 20.40 0.61
N VAL A 19 -22.89 20.02 -0.35
CA VAL A 19 -23.47 18.66 -0.39
C VAL A 19 -22.37 17.62 -0.68
N GLY A 20 -21.48 17.91 -1.62
CA GLY A 20 -20.35 17.05 -1.94
C GLY A 20 -19.39 16.86 -0.76
N GLN A 21 -19.09 17.95 -0.04
CA GLN A 21 -18.29 17.89 1.21
C GLN A 21 -18.96 17.04 2.28
N LEU A 22 -20.30 17.12 2.42
CA LEU A 22 -21.04 16.27 3.37
C LEU A 22 -20.97 14.80 2.97
N VAL A 23 -21.02 14.46 1.66
CA VAL A 23 -20.82 13.07 1.18
C VAL A 23 -19.43 12.59 1.52
N LEU A 24 -18.39 13.40 1.26
CA LEU A 24 -16.99 13.03 1.48
C LEU A 24 -16.66 12.91 2.97
N ALA A 25 -17.29 13.73 3.82
CA ALA A 25 -17.08 13.68 5.26
C ALA A 25 -17.64 12.40 5.91
N ASP A 26 -18.82 11.95 5.50
CA ASP A 26 -19.43 10.72 6.03
C ASP A 26 -20.38 10.07 4.99
N PRO A 27 -19.84 9.27 4.07
CA PRO A 27 -20.62 8.57 3.04
C PRO A 27 -21.67 7.62 3.62
N HIS A 28 -21.37 6.97 4.74
CA HIS A 28 -22.30 6.05 5.40
C HIS A 28 -23.53 6.77 5.95
N SER A 29 -23.31 7.85 6.67
CA SER A 29 -24.39 8.68 7.19
C SER A 29 -25.20 9.29 6.02
N PHE A 30 -24.51 9.77 4.98
CA PHE A 30 -25.19 10.31 3.80
C PHE A 30 -26.12 9.29 3.12
N ALA A 31 -25.68 8.04 2.99
CA ALA A 31 -26.49 6.98 2.38
C ALA A 31 -27.76 6.68 3.18
N ARG A 32 -27.74 6.83 4.50
CA ARG A 32 -28.87 6.48 5.42
C ARG A 32 -29.83 7.64 5.68
N LEU A 33 -29.32 8.87 5.76
CA LEU A 33 -30.12 10.01 6.21
C LEU A 33 -31.21 10.42 5.17
N PRO A 34 -32.42 10.80 5.59
CA PRO A 34 -33.44 11.37 4.72
C PRO A 34 -32.96 12.65 4.03
N VAL A 35 -33.54 12.97 2.85
CA VAL A 35 -33.17 14.19 2.10
C VAL A 35 -33.32 15.48 2.90
N ARG A 36 -34.27 15.51 3.83
CA ARG A 36 -34.49 16.66 4.71
C ARG A 36 -33.27 16.91 5.62
N GLU A 37 -32.79 15.89 6.29
CA GLU A 37 -31.64 15.97 7.19
C GLU A 37 -30.33 16.25 6.44
N LEU A 38 -30.18 15.69 5.23
CA LEU A 38 -29.05 15.99 4.36
C LEU A 38 -29.03 17.47 3.96
N ALA A 39 -30.21 18.03 3.60
CA ALA A 39 -30.35 19.43 3.25
C ALA A 39 -30.04 20.36 4.44
N GLU A 40 -30.52 19.99 5.63
CA GLU A 40 -30.26 20.73 6.89
C GLU A 40 -28.76 20.71 7.24
N LYS A 41 -28.11 19.53 7.20
CA LYS A 41 -26.67 19.40 7.48
C LYS A 41 -25.77 20.13 6.48
N ALA A 42 -26.11 20.09 5.19
CA ALA A 42 -25.38 20.82 4.16
C ALA A 42 -25.75 22.31 4.06
N GLN A 43 -26.74 22.79 4.88
CA GLN A 43 -27.28 24.15 4.82
C GLN A 43 -27.76 24.56 3.42
N VAL A 44 -28.52 23.67 2.76
CA VAL A 44 -29.05 23.86 1.41
C VAL A 44 -30.53 23.47 1.33
N SER A 45 -31.17 23.73 0.21
CA SER A 45 -32.52 23.26 -0.07
C SER A 45 -32.54 21.79 -0.51
N LYS A 46 -33.64 21.06 -0.28
CA LYS A 46 -33.84 19.68 -0.78
C LYS A 46 -33.59 19.56 -2.30
N PRO A 47 -34.11 20.48 -3.16
CA PRO A 47 -33.81 20.46 -4.59
C PRO A 47 -32.31 20.56 -4.89
N THR A 48 -31.52 21.27 -4.08
CA THR A 48 -30.08 21.36 -4.26
C THR A 48 -29.39 20.01 -4.06
N VAL A 49 -29.81 19.23 -3.06
CA VAL A 49 -29.29 17.87 -2.85
C VAL A 49 -29.55 16.97 -4.05
N ILE A 50 -30.78 17.08 -4.64
CA ILE A 50 -31.15 16.29 -5.84
C ILE A 50 -30.34 16.75 -7.06
N ARG A 51 -30.17 18.07 -7.22
CA ARG A 51 -29.41 18.66 -8.32
C ARG A 51 -27.94 18.26 -8.26
N PHE A 52 -27.29 18.28 -7.09
CA PHE A 52 -25.96 17.76 -6.89
C PHE A 52 -25.80 16.31 -7.42
N CYS A 53 -26.75 15.42 -7.11
CA CYS A 53 -26.69 14.05 -7.62
C CYS A 53 -26.75 14.01 -9.15
N ARG A 54 -27.60 14.85 -9.76
CA ARG A 54 -27.74 14.95 -11.22
C ARG A 54 -26.53 15.56 -11.89
N SER A 55 -25.92 16.59 -11.30
CA SER A 55 -24.67 17.21 -11.79
C SER A 55 -23.51 16.21 -11.86
N LEU A 56 -23.55 15.16 -11.05
CA LEU A 56 -22.61 14.05 -11.08
C LEU A 56 -23.03 12.88 -11.98
N GLY A 57 -24.13 13.03 -12.75
CA GLY A 57 -24.60 12.04 -13.71
C GLY A 57 -25.42 10.90 -13.13
N TYR A 58 -26.04 11.09 -11.97
CA TYR A 58 -26.99 10.14 -11.38
C TYR A 58 -28.43 10.58 -11.63
N ASP A 59 -29.38 9.64 -11.71
CA ASP A 59 -30.77 9.94 -12.00
C ASP A 59 -31.46 10.76 -10.89
N GLY A 60 -30.91 10.70 -9.68
CA GLY A 60 -31.36 11.45 -8.52
C GLY A 60 -30.80 10.90 -7.22
N LEU A 61 -31.36 11.34 -6.08
CA LEU A 61 -30.83 10.97 -4.75
C LEU A 61 -30.96 9.47 -4.47
N ALA A 62 -32.02 8.81 -4.92
CA ALA A 62 -32.21 7.38 -4.68
C ALA A 62 -31.17 6.53 -5.44
N ASP A 63 -30.93 6.81 -6.72
CA ASP A 63 -29.89 6.17 -7.52
C ASP A 63 -28.49 6.47 -6.96
N PHE A 64 -28.24 7.73 -6.61
CA PHE A 64 -26.99 8.13 -5.98
C PHE A 64 -26.72 7.35 -4.69
N LYS A 65 -27.71 7.26 -3.79
CA LYS A 65 -27.59 6.53 -2.53
C LYS A 65 -27.42 5.03 -2.72
N LEU A 66 -28.12 4.44 -3.68
CA LEU A 66 -27.98 3.01 -3.99
C LEU A 66 -26.56 2.70 -4.47
N LYS A 67 -26.02 3.51 -5.38
CA LYS A 67 -24.64 3.35 -5.87
C LYS A 67 -23.61 3.72 -4.81
N LEU A 68 -23.89 4.70 -3.96
CA LEU A 68 -23.06 5.02 -2.81
C LEU A 68 -23.03 3.86 -1.81
N ALA A 69 -24.18 3.28 -1.48
CA ALA A 69 -24.30 2.15 -0.57
C ALA A 69 -23.62 0.89 -1.16
N GLY A 70 -23.72 0.64 -2.46
CA GLY A 70 -22.99 -0.43 -3.16
C GLY A 70 -21.48 -0.25 -3.05
N ASN A 71 -20.98 0.93 -3.35
CA ASN A 71 -19.55 1.25 -3.18
C ASN A 71 -19.09 1.19 -1.71
N VAL A 72 -19.99 1.45 -0.77
CA VAL A 72 -19.76 1.37 0.67
C VAL A 72 -19.85 -0.08 1.17
N ALA A 73 -20.66 -0.95 0.56
CA ALA A 73 -20.75 -2.37 0.88
C ALA A 73 -19.60 -3.21 0.27
N GLU A 74 -19.01 -2.76 -0.85
CA GLU A 74 -17.86 -3.40 -1.49
C GLU A 74 -16.51 -3.05 -0.84
N GLY A 75 -16.49 -2.21 0.15
CA GLY A 75 -15.32 -1.74 0.87
C GLY A 75 -15.38 -0.23 1.06
N VAL A 76 -15.33 0.18 2.29
CA VAL A 76 -15.43 1.57 2.72
C VAL A 76 -14.54 2.47 1.86
N PRO A 77 -15.07 3.46 1.15
CA PRO A 77 -14.24 4.49 0.55
C PRO A 77 -13.74 5.37 1.69
N PHE A 78 -12.57 5.06 2.20
CA PHE A 78 -11.90 5.91 3.17
C PHE A 78 -11.32 7.12 2.44
N VAL A 79 -11.78 8.29 2.81
CA VAL A 79 -11.09 9.55 2.51
C VAL A 79 -9.93 9.64 3.50
N HIS A 80 -8.71 9.78 2.99
CA HIS A 80 -7.55 10.06 3.83
C HIS A 80 -7.85 11.30 4.69
N ARG A 81 -7.75 11.17 6.00
CA ARG A 81 -7.97 12.24 6.96
C ARG A 81 -6.63 12.64 7.56
N SER A 82 -6.19 13.85 7.24
CA SER A 82 -4.99 14.41 7.88
C SER A 82 -5.16 14.48 9.39
N VAL A 83 -4.08 14.17 10.10
CA VAL A 83 -4.00 14.40 11.54
C VAL A 83 -3.68 15.86 11.77
N ASP A 84 -4.51 16.56 12.53
CA ASP A 84 -4.38 17.98 12.82
C ASP A 84 -3.79 18.20 14.22
N ALA A 85 -3.17 19.37 14.44
CA ALA A 85 -2.47 19.67 15.70
C ALA A 85 -3.41 19.77 16.93
N ASP A 86 -4.70 19.98 16.69
CA ASP A 86 -5.74 20.07 17.71
C ASP A 86 -6.57 18.78 17.89
N ASP A 87 -6.21 17.72 17.17
CA ASP A 87 -6.86 16.42 17.33
C ASP A 87 -6.65 15.87 18.74
N LYS A 88 -7.72 15.33 19.31
CA LYS A 88 -7.64 14.55 20.55
C LYS A 88 -7.03 13.15 20.24
N THR A 89 -6.48 12.51 21.24
CA THR A 89 -5.94 11.14 21.11
C THR A 89 -6.96 10.16 20.52
N SER A 90 -8.25 10.31 20.86
CA SER A 90 -9.35 9.52 20.29
C SER A 90 -9.47 9.72 18.76
N ASP A 91 -9.30 10.94 18.30
CA ASP A 91 -9.42 11.29 16.87
C ASP A 91 -8.20 10.77 16.11
N VAL A 92 -7.01 10.91 16.68
CA VAL A 92 -5.77 10.33 16.15
C VAL A 92 -5.88 8.81 16.01
N LEU A 93 -6.39 8.11 17.05
CA LEU A 93 -6.61 6.65 16.99
C LEU A 93 -7.47 6.26 15.78
N VAL A 94 -8.62 6.92 15.63
CA VAL A 94 -9.56 6.62 14.54
C VAL A 94 -8.94 6.95 13.17
N LYS A 95 -8.34 8.15 13.02
CA LYS A 95 -7.72 8.60 11.76
C LYS A 95 -6.59 7.66 11.31
N VAL A 96 -5.71 7.23 12.23
CA VAL A 96 -4.60 6.33 11.90
C VAL A 96 -5.09 4.95 11.46
N ILE A 97 -6.09 4.38 12.14
CA ILE A 97 -6.68 3.09 11.76
C ILE A 97 -7.38 3.21 10.41
N ASP A 98 -8.24 4.22 10.25
CA ASP A 98 -9.01 4.43 9.02
C ASP A 98 -8.11 4.62 7.81
N ASN A 99 -7.05 5.44 7.91
CA ASN A 99 -6.08 5.65 6.83
C ASN A 99 -5.35 4.36 6.47
N SER A 100 -4.99 3.54 7.45
CA SER A 100 -4.33 2.25 7.21
C SER A 100 -5.26 1.28 6.48
N VAL A 101 -6.51 1.15 6.95
CA VAL A 101 -7.52 0.30 6.31
C VAL A 101 -7.82 0.77 4.89
N ALA A 102 -7.90 2.10 4.67
CA ALA A 102 -8.08 2.69 3.34
C ALA A 102 -6.96 2.28 2.38
N ALA A 103 -5.70 2.43 2.80
CA ALA A 103 -4.55 2.06 1.98
C ALA A 103 -4.56 0.56 1.62
N PHE A 104 -4.93 -0.31 2.55
CA PHE A 104 -5.01 -1.75 2.32
C PHE A 104 -6.13 -2.12 1.34
N LEU A 105 -7.31 -1.52 1.47
CA LEU A 105 -8.43 -1.77 0.57
C LEU A 105 -8.17 -1.22 -0.84
N GLN A 106 -7.56 -0.04 -0.93
CA GLN A 106 -7.12 0.52 -2.21
C GLN A 106 -6.12 -0.41 -2.90
N TYR A 107 -5.10 -0.87 -2.18
CA TYR A 107 -4.13 -1.81 -2.72
C TYR A 107 -4.79 -3.11 -3.17
N ARG A 108 -5.66 -3.72 -2.36
CA ARG A 108 -6.40 -4.94 -2.72
C ARG A 108 -7.13 -4.81 -4.05
N ASN A 109 -7.72 -3.65 -4.32
CA ASN A 109 -8.51 -3.40 -5.52
C ASN A 109 -7.65 -3.05 -6.75
N ALA A 110 -6.46 -2.50 -6.55
CA ALA A 110 -5.55 -2.05 -7.62
C ALA A 110 -4.37 -3.00 -7.88
N ALA A 111 -4.09 -3.91 -6.95
CA ALA A 111 -2.92 -4.79 -7.02
C ALA A 111 -2.94 -5.66 -8.29
N ASN A 112 -1.81 -5.69 -8.98
CA ASN A 112 -1.61 -6.54 -10.16
C ASN A 112 -1.16 -7.94 -9.70
N ALA A 113 -2.08 -8.90 -9.69
CA ALA A 113 -1.82 -10.28 -9.29
C ALA A 113 -0.70 -10.93 -10.13
N SER A 114 -0.64 -10.66 -11.43
CA SER A 114 0.42 -11.18 -12.31
C SER A 114 1.80 -10.62 -11.93
N ALA A 115 1.90 -9.36 -11.56
CA ALA A 115 3.16 -8.78 -11.08
C ALA A 115 3.61 -9.43 -9.76
N ILE A 116 2.67 -9.69 -8.85
CA ILE A 116 2.96 -10.42 -7.60
C ILE A 116 3.46 -11.83 -7.93
N GLU A 117 2.81 -12.54 -8.84
CA GLU A 117 3.22 -13.89 -9.26
C GLU A 117 4.63 -13.89 -9.86
N HIS A 118 4.94 -12.94 -10.75
CA HIS A 118 6.29 -12.81 -11.32
C HIS A 118 7.34 -12.50 -10.24
N ALA A 119 7.01 -11.68 -9.24
CA ALA A 119 7.92 -11.39 -8.13
C ALA A 119 8.18 -12.65 -7.28
N VAL A 120 7.13 -13.41 -6.98
CA VAL A 120 7.23 -14.71 -6.28
C VAL A 120 8.11 -15.68 -7.07
N ASP A 121 7.91 -15.78 -8.38
CA ASP A 121 8.71 -16.64 -9.25
C ASP A 121 10.18 -16.25 -9.26
N ALA A 122 10.47 -14.97 -9.35
CA ALA A 122 11.85 -14.47 -9.33
C ALA A 122 12.55 -14.86 -8.01
N ILE A 123 11.89 -14.69 -6.87
CA ILE A 123 12.44 -15.03 -5.56
C ILE A 123 12.63 -16.55 -5.41
N VAL A 124 11.63 -17.35 -5.80
CA VAL A 124 11.70 -18.83 -5.73
C VAL A 124 12.78 -19.38 -6.65
N ASN A 125 12.93 -18.81 -7.86
CA ASN A 125 13.97 -19.21 -8.80
C ASN A 125 15.39 -18.86 -8.27
N ALA A 126 15.56 -17.68 -7.67
CA ALA A 126 16.80 -17.31 -7.00
C ALA A 126 17.13 -18.29 -5.86
N TRP A 127 16.16 -18.64 -5.04
CA TRP A 127 16.34 -19.64 -3.97
C TRP A 127 16.74 -21.01 -4.51
N LYS A 128 16.02 -21.56 -5.51
CA LYS A 128 16.33 -22.86 -6.13
C LYS A 128 17.73 -22.88 -6.75
N ALA A 129 18.13 -21.78 -7.33
CA ALA A 129 19.45 -21.63 -7.96
C ALA A 129 20.57 -21.29 -6.94
N LYS A 130 20.25 -21.23 -5.63
CA LYS A 130 21.20 -20.81 -4.56
C LYS A 130 21.80 -19.44 -4.80
N LYS A 131 20.99 -18.52 -5.35
CA LYS A 131 21.33 -17.14 -5.65
C LYS A 131 20.93 -16.25 -4.47
N ARG A 132 21.41 -15.00 -4.49
CA ARG A 132 21.15 -14.02 -3.44
C ARG A 132 19.84 -13.30 -3.67
N VAL A 133 19.20 -12.91 -2.57
CA VAL A 133 18.08 -11.98 -2.55
C VAL A 133 18.50 -10.79 -1.70
N GLU A 134 18.85 -9.68 -2.34
CA GLU A 134 19.18 -8.42 -1.66
C GLU A 134 17.93 -7.57 -1.53
N ILE A 135 17.82 -6.80 -0.43
CA ILE A 135 16.65 -6.01 -0.12
C ILE A 135 17.10 -4.63 0.33
N TYR A 136 16.84 -3.61 -0.48
CA TYR A 136 17.33 -2.25 -0.22
C TYR A 136 16.19 -1.26 0.04
N GLY A 137 16.41 -0.42 1.03
CA GLY A 137 15.54 0.69 1.38
C GLY A 137 16.27 1.64 2.32
N VAL A 138 15.84 2.89 2.42
CA VAL A 138 16.41 3.88 3.33
C VAL A 138 15.33 4.44 4.25
N GLY A 139 15.70 4.92 5.44
CA GLY A 139 14.76 5.43 6.43
C GLY A 139 13.67 4.39 6.79
N ASN A 140 12.40 4.78 6.72
CA ASN A 140 11.26 3.88 6.98
C ASN A 140 11.23 2.67 6.04
N SER A 141 11.65 2.82 4.78
CA SER A 141 11.74 1.70 3.84
C SER A 141 12.86 0.73 4.21
N GLY A 142 13.92 1.21 4.88
CA GLY A 142 14.97 0.35 5.44
C GLY A 142 14.45 -0.57 6.55
N VAL A 143 13.52 -0.08 7.38
CA VAL A 143 12.84 -0.92 8.40
C VAL A 143 12.01 -2.03 7.74
N VAL A 144 11.29 -1.70 6.65
CA VAL A 144 10.55 -2.71 5.86
C VAL A 144 11.49 -3.72 5.21
N ALA A 145 12.65 -3.27 4.72
CA ALA A 145 13.66 -4.17 4.16
C ALA A 145 14.18 -5.18 5.19
N GLN A 146 14.41 -4.74 6.42
CA GLN A 146 14.81 -5.62 7.53
C GLN A 146 13.71 -6.65 7.88
N ASP A 147 12.44 -6.23 7.91
CA ASP A 147 11.30 -7.15 8.12
C ASP A 147 11.22 -8.18 6.99
N ALA A 148 11.39 -7.76 5.74
CA ALA A 148 11.42 -8.65 4.59
C ALA A 148 12.56 -9.68 4.70
N GLN A 149 13.77 -9.24 5.06
CA GLN A 149 14.89 -10.15 5.31
C GLN A 149 14.55 -11.17 6.37
N HIS A 150 14.00 -10.77 7.51
CA HIS A 150 13.61 -11.67 8.58
C HIS A 150 12.61 -12.74 8.10
N LYS A 151 11.63 -12.36 7.29
CA LYS A 151 10.63 -13.29 6.73
C LYS A 151 11.26 -14.28 5.76
N PHE A 152 12.05 -13.81 4.81
CA PHE A 152 12.73 -14.67 3.84
C PHE A 152 13.80 -15.57 4.48
N PHE A 153 14.54 -15.06 5.47
CA PHE A 153 15.47 -15.87 6.25
C PHE A 153 14.78 -17.06 6.92
N ARG A 154 13.60 -16.86 7.50
CA ARG A 154 12.80 -17.96 8.09
C ARG A 154 12.39 -19.03 7.08
N LEU A 155 12.26 -18.65 5.80
CA LEU A 155 11.99 -19.57 4.70
C LEU A 155 13.26 -20.27 4.17
N GLY A 156 14.44 -19.99 4.74
CA GLY A 156 15.71 -20.54 4.29
C GLY A 156 16.24 -19.88 3.01
N ILE A 157 15.77 -18.68 2.70
CA ILE A 157 16.25 -17.91 1.56
C ILE A 157 17.49 -17.09 2.03
N SER A 158 18.60 -17.19 1.27
CA SER A 158 19.78 -16.36 1.49
C SER A 158 19.47 -14.91 1.14
N SER A 159 19.09 -14.13 2.13
CA SER A 159 18.64 -12.75 1.98
C SER A 159 19.40 -11.80 2.89
N GLN A 160 19.65 -10.58 2.40
CA GLN A 160 20.31 -9.52 3.15
C GLN A 160 19.58 -8.20 2.93
N ALA A 161 19.28 -7.50 4.03
CA ALA A 161 18.72 -6.14 3.97
C ALA A 161 19.81 -5.11 4.27
N THR A 162 19.79 -4.02 3.52
CA THR A 162 20.76 -2.92 3.67
C THR A 162 20.07 -1.58 3.52
N SER A 163 20.36 -0.65 4.46
CA SER A 163 19.86 0.74 4.42
C SER A 163 20.97 1.78 4.28
N ASP A 164 22.22 1.37 4.31
CA ASP A 164 23.38 2.23 4.05
C ASP A 164 23.65 2.30 2.54
N SER A 165 23.67 3.50 1.97
CA SER A 165 23.79 3.72 0.52
C SER A 165 25.15 3.27 -0.06
N HIS A 166 26.23 3.35 0.70
CA HIS A 166 27.53 2.86 0.26
C HIS A 166 27.55 1.34 0.16
N ILE A 167 27.04 0.66 1.19
CA ILE A 167 26.93 -0.81 1.19
C ILE A 167 25.97 -1.29 0.12
N GLN A 168 24.85 -0.58 -0.11
CA GLN A 168 23.92 -0.86 -1.21
C GLN A 168 24.62 -0.80 -2.57
N THR A 169 25.43 0.24 -2.82
CA THR A 169 26.19 0.40 -4.06
C THR A 169 27.21 -0.73 -4.24
N MET A 170 27.94 -1.07 -3.20
CA MET A 170 28.89 -2.19 -3.23
C MET A 170 28.17 -3.52 -3.50
N GLY A 171 27.08 -3.78 -2.78
CA GLY A 171 26.27 -4.98 -2.95
C GLY A 171 25.69 -5.10 -4.37
N ALA A 172 25.09 -4.03 -4.88
CA ALA A 172 24.52 -3.99 -6.24
C ALA A 172 25.57 -4.29 -7.31
N THR A 173 26.80 -3.78 -7.15
CA THR A 173 27.92 -4.05 -8.08
C THR A 173 28.35 -5.52 -8.05
N MET A 174 28.14 -6.21 -6.94
CA MET A 174 28.50 -7.63 -6.77
C MET A 174 27.38 -8.60 -7.16
N LEU A 175 26.22 -8.12 -7.52
CA LEU A 175 25.13 -8.96 -8.02
C LEU A 175 25.47 -9.57 -9.38
N ARG A 176 24.83 -10.67 -9.73
CA ARG A 176 25.04 -11.43 -10.96
C ARG A 176 23.71 -11.90 -11.52
N ALA A 177 23.73 -12.38 -12.75
CA ALA A 177 22.57 -13.02 -13.36
C ALA A 177 21.99 -14.14 -12.49
N GLY A 178 20.70 -14.09 -12.28
CA GLY A 178 19.93 -14.98 -11.39
C GLY A 178 19.81 -14.51 -9.94
N ASP A 179 20.59 -13.51 -9.50
CA ASP A 179 20.34 -12.83 -8.24
C ASP A 179 19.08 -11.95 -8.34
N CYS A 180 18.44 -11.68 -7.21
CA CYS A 180 17.25 -10.84 -7.11
C CYS A 180 17.51 -9.65 -6.20
N LEU A 181 17.12 -8.46 -6.62
CA LEU A 181 17.15 -7.26 -5.80
C LEU A 181 15.73 -6.72 -5.61
N ILE A 182 15.29 -6.60 -4.36
CA ILE A 182 14.04 -5.95 -3.98
C ILE A 182 14.39 -4.53 -3.52
N VAL A 183 13.85 -3.51 -4.18
CA VAL A 183 14.05 -2.10 -3.81
C VAL A 183 12.75 -1.52 -3.29
N ILE A 184 12.79 -0.94 -2.10
CA ILE A 184 11.61 -0.39 -1.42
C ILE A 184 11.77 1.13 -1.28
N SER A 185 10.85 1.89 -1.87
CA SER A 185 10.86 3.35 -1.79
C SER A 185 9.44 3.90 -1.93
N ASN A 186 8.96 4.66 -0.94
CA ASN A 186 7.61 5.25 -1.04
C ASN A 186 7.51 6.20 -2.23
N SER A 187 8.43 7.13 -2.37
CA SER A 187 8.42 8.16 -3.43
C SER A 187 8.90 7.66 -4.80
N GLY A 188 9.67 6.57 -4.85
CA GLY A 188 10.36 6.10 -6.05
C GLY A 188 11.37 7.09 -6.65
N ARG A 189 11.76 8.12 -5.91
CA ARG A 189 12.62 9.23 -6.36
C ARG A 189 13.92 9.34 -5.58
N THR A 190 14.15 8.47 -4.62
CA THR A 190 15.40 8.43 -3.85
C THR A 190 16.54 8.06 -4.76
N ARG A 191 17.44 9.01 -5.03
CA ARG A 191 18.49 8.90 -6.04
C ARG A 191 19.34 7.65 -5.83
N GLU A 192 19.78 7.41 -4.62
CA GLU A 192 20.65 6.27 -4.27
C GLU A 192 19.97 4.92 -4.61
N LEU A 193 18.66 4.81 -4.39
CA LEU A 193 17.91 3.59 -4.69
C LEU A 193 17.66 3.41 -6.20
N VAL A 194 17.50 4.49 -6.94
CA VAL A 194 17.42 4.45 -8.42
C VAL A 194 18.76 4.04 -9.01
N ASP A 195 19.86 4.64 -8.52
CA ASP A 195 21.21 4.34 -8.98
C ASP A 195 21.58 2.87 -8.74
N VAL A 196 21.31 2.32 -7.56
CA VAL A 196 21.58 0.89 -7.28
C VAL A 196 20.70 -0.05 -8.07
N ALA A 197 19.48 0.31 -8.42
CA ALA A 197 18.63 -0.47 -9.31
C ALA A 197 19.24 -0.56 -10.71
N HIS A 198 19.76 0.54 -11.25
CA HIS A 198 20.48 0.57 -12.53
C HIS A 198 21.76 -0.26 -12.49
N ILE A 199 22.57 -0.13 -11.43
CA ILE A 199 23.80 -0.91 -11.26
C ILE A 199 23.47 -2.40 -11.25
N ALA A 200 22.53 -2.83 -10.41
CA ALA A 200 22.14 -4.23 -10.28
C ALA A 200 21.57 -4.79 -11.59
N ARG A 201 20.77 -3.99 -12.31
CA ARG A 201 20.24 -4.35 -13.62
C ARG A 201 21.37 -4.57 -14.64
N ALA A 202 22.38 -3.73 -14.65
CA ALA A 202 23.56 -3.88 -15.52
C ALA A 202 24.36 -5.15 -15.20
N GLN A 203 24.33 -5.64 -13.96
CA GLN A 203 24.91 -6.92 -13.54
C GLN A 203 24.05 -8.15 -13.89
N GLY A 204 22.86 -7.95 -14.47
CA GLY A 204 21.95 -9.01 -14.86
C GLY A 204 21.04 -9.53 -13.73
N ALA A 205 20.98 -8.85 -12.60
CA ALA A 205 20.06 -9.20 -11.52
C ALA A 205 18.61 -8.85 -11.89
N THR A 206 17.65 -9.60 -11.34
CA THR A 206 16.22 -9.29 -11.46
C THR A 206 15.85 -8.24 -10.42
N ILE A 207 15.27 -7.11 -10.86
CA ILE A 207 14.88 -6.00 -9.99
C ILE A 207 13.37 -6.04 -9.74
N ILE A 208 12.98 -6.13 -8.48
CA ILE A 208 11.59 -5.97 -8.01
C ILE A 208 11.52 -4.64 -7.26
N ALA A 209 10.62 -3.74 -7.66
CA ALA A 209 10.41 -2.48 -6.96
C ALA A 209 9.07 -2.49 -6.23
N ILE A 210 9.08 -2.11 -4.94
CA ILE A 210 7.88 -1.77 -4.15
C ILE A 210 7.88 -0.25 -4.03
N THR A 211 7.09 0.43 -4.86
CA THR A 211 7.13 1.90 -4.97
C THR A 211 5.88 2.45 -5.66
N SER A 212 5.72 3.77 -5.64
CA SER A 212 4.68 4.43 -6.44
C SER A 212 4.91 4.26 -7.94
N SER A 213 3.82 4.18 -8.70
CA SER A 213 3.83 4.15 -10.17
C SER A 213 4.40 5.45 -10.76
N HIS A 214 4.82 5.39 -12.01
CA HIS A 214 5.30 6.56 -12.78
C HIS A 214 6.43 7.34 -12.08
N THR A 215 7.41 6.62 -11.57
CA THR A 215 8.60 7.17 -10.90
C THR A 215 9.86 6.63 -11.53
N GLN A 216 11.02 7.27 -11.27
CA GLN A 216 12.31 6.82 -11.80
C GLN A 216 12.61 5.37 -11.38
N LEU A 217 12.25 4.98 -10.16
CA LEU A 217 12.47 3.61 -9.70
C LEU A 217 11.53 2.62 -10.38
N SER A 218 10.24 2.99 -10.59
CA SER A 218 9.29 2.13 -11.32
C SER A 218 9.72 1.87 -12.77
N ASP A 219 10.34 2.87 -13.41
CA ASP A 219 10.83 2.74 -14.78
C ASP A 219 12.14 1.91 -14.88
N SER A 220 12.86 1.78 -13.75
CA SER A 220 14.14 1.08 -13.67
C SER A 220 14.01 -0.40 -13.31
N CYS A 221 12.84 -0.85 -12.82
CA CYS A 221 12.63 -2.23 -12.38
C CYS A 221 12.19 -3.17 -13.51
N HIS A 222 12.30 -4.48 -13.27
CA HIS A 222 11.72 -5.52 -14.11
C HIS A 222 10.29 -5.86 -13.70
N ILE A 223 10.01 -5.80 -12.38
CA ILE A 223 8.73 -6.12 -11.78
C ILE A 223 8.36 -5.01 -10.83
N LEU A 224 7.23 -4.34 -11.10
CA LEU A 224 6.70 -3.29 -10.26
C LEU A 224 5.56 -3.85 -9.39
N LEU A 225 5.71 -3.75 -8.09
CA LEU A 225 4.64 -3.90 -7.12
C LEU A 225 4.19 -2.49 -6.72
N ALA A 226 3.24 -1.96 -7.47
CA ALA A 226 2.79 -0.58 -7.31
C ALA A 226 2.14 -0.37 -5.94
N ALA A 227 2.73 0.51 -5.15
CA ALA A 227 2.25 0.92 -3.83
C ALA A 227 1.79 2.38 -3.89
N ASP A 228 0.87 2.67 -4.81
CA ASP A 228 0.31 4.01 -4.96
C ASP A 228 -0.51 4.35 -3.73
N ASN A 229 -0.08 5.36 -3.03
CA ASN A 229 -0.69 5.80 -1.79
C ASN A 229 -1.14 7.26 -1.92
N LEU A 230 -2.34 7.54 -1.43
CA LEU A 230 -2.93 8.88 -1.38
C LEU A 230 -2.35 9.72 -0.22
N GLU A 231 -1.22 9.33 0.37
CA GLU A 231 -0.57 10.18 1.36
C GLU A 231 -0.24 11.54 0.74
N GLY A 232 -1.07 12.52 1.06
CA GLY A 232 -0.70 13.91 0.97
C GLY A 232 0.55 14.16 1.82
N SER A 233 1.11 15.35 1.73
CA SER A 233 2.26 15.81 2.54
C SER A 233 1.89 15.92 4.04
N ASP A 234 1.44 14.82 4.66
CA ASP A 234 1.14 14.82 6.09
C ASP A 234 2.42 15.03 6.89
N LEU A 235 2.47 16.19 7.56
CA LEU A 235 3.60 16.61 8.36
C LEU A 235 3.95 15.59 9.47
N TYR A 236 2.96 14.82 9.92
CA TYR A 236 3.06 14.01 11.13
C TYR A 236 3.41 12.54 10.89
N SER A 237 3.28 11.98 9.72
CA SER A 237 3.89 10.66 9.45
C SER A 237 3.52 9.99 8.12
N PRO A 238 4.45 9.40 7.39
CA PRO A 238 4.21 8.42 6.34
C PRO A 238 3.89 7.02 6.93
N MET A 239 2.96 6.90 7.90
CA MET A 239 2.74 5.62 8.60
C MET A 239 1.97 4.63 7.74
N ALA A 240 1.02 5.08 6.93
CA ALA A 240 0.19 4.20 6.11
C ALA A 240 1.01 3.55 4.97
N SER A 241 1.93 4.28 4.32
CA SER A 241 2.81 3.73 3.29
C SER A 241 3.71 2.63 3.82
N ARG A 242 4.29 2.81 5.01
CA ARG A 242 5.10 1.77 5.64
C ARG A 242 4.28 0.51 5.93
N LEU A 243 3.07 0.66 6.45
CA LEU A 243 2.18 -0.46 6.73
C LEU A 243 1.76 -1.17 5.45
N LEU A 244 1.51 -0.42 4.38
CA LEU A 244 1.23 -0.98 3.06
C LEU A 244 2.43 -1.78 2.51
N HIS A 245 3.65 -1.25 2.62
CA HIS A 245 4.84 -1.97 2.19
C HIS A 245 5.05 -3.24 3.01
N LEU A 246 4.82 -3.22 4.33
CA LEU A 246 4.84 -4.42 5.17
C LEU A 246 3.80 -5.45 4.72
N LEU A 247 2.58 -5.02 4.40
CA LEU A 247 1.53 -5.90 3.85
C LEU A 247 1.98 -6.56 2.54
N ILE A 248 2.60 -5.80 1.63
CA ILE A 248 3.11 -6.33 0.36
C ILE A 248 4.20 -7.38 0.62
N ILE A 249 5.09 -7.14 1.56
CA ILE A 249 6.10 -8.13 1.97
C ILE A 249 5.45 -9.37 2.60
N ASP A 250 4.39 -9.23 3.39
CA ASP A 250 3.64 -10.37 3.93
C ASP A 250 3.00 -11.22 2.82
N ILE A 251 2.41 -10.57 1.82
CA ILE A 251 1.85 -11.24 0.65
C ILE A 251 2.94 -12.02 -0.10
N LEU A 252 4.08 -11.37 -0.39
CA LEU A 252 5.20 -12.01 -1.08
C LEU A 252 5.76 -13.20 -0.28
N ALA A 253 6.06 -13.01 0.99
CA ALA A 253 6.63 -14.06 1.82
C ALA A 253 5.69 -15.27 1.95
N THR A 254 4.38 -15.01 2.11
CA THR A 254 3.37 -16.07 2.17
C THR A 254 3.25 -16.82 0.83
N ALA A 255 3.18 -16.09 -0.27
CA ALA A 255 3.08 -16.69 -1.61
C ALA A 255 4.35 -17.47 -1.99
N VAL A 256 5.53 -16.96 -1.64
CA VAL A 256 6.81 -17.66 -1.80
C VAL A 256 6.80 -18.97 -0.98
N ALA A 257 6.39 -18.92 0.28
CA ALA A 257 6.32 -20.10 1.13
C ALA A 257 5.41 -21.19 0.55
N LEU A 258 4.26 -20.80 -0.02
CA LEU A 258 3.32 -21.72 -0.67
C LEU A 258 3.88 -22.33 -1.98
N LYS A 259 4.78 -21.61 -2.66
CA LYS A 259 5.38 -22.08 -3.92
C LYS A 259 6.70 -22.85 -3.73
N MET A 260 7.26 -22.83 -2.52
CA MET A 260 8.41 -23.65 -2.14
C MET A 260 7.99 -25.10 -1.95
N ASP A 261 8.95 -26.02 -2.06
CA ASP A 261 8.67 -27.46 -1.91
C ASP A 261 8.36 -27.88 -0.46
N GLY A 262 7.84 -29.11 -0.28
CA GLY A 262 7.38 -29.61 1.01
C GLY A 262 8.46 -29.71 2.11
N SER A 263 9.74 -29.58 1.79
CA SER A 263 10.84 -29.57 2.77
C SER A 263 10.79 -28.33 3.68
N LEU A 264 10.20 -27.23 3.20
CA LEU A 264 10.02 -26.01 3.97
C LEU A 264 9.15 -26.21 5.21
N VAL A 265 8.06 -26.98 5.09
CA VAL A 265 7.13 -27.22 6.22
C VAL A 265 7.86 -27.87 7.39
N GLN A 266 8.69 -28.88 7.10
CA GLN A 266 9.50 -29.55 8.11
C GLN A 266 10.52 -28.60 8.74
N ASN A 267 11.17 -27.75 7.94
CA ASN A 267 12.13 -26.76 8.43
C ASN A 267 11.46 -25.73 9.35
N LEU A 268 10.27 -25.23 8.97
CA LEU A 268 9.50 -24.29 9.79
C LEU A 268 9.04 -24.92 11.11
N GLN A 269 8.61 -26.19 11.09
CA GLN A 269 8.27 -26.94 12.30
C GLN A 269 9.48 -27.09 13.23
N ASN A 270 10.63 -27.48 12.68
CA ASN A 270 11.87 -27.61 13.44
C ASN A 270 12.29 -26.27 14.06
N LEU A 271 12.21 -25.17 13.30
CA LEU A 271 12.47 -23.82 13.79
C LEU A 271 11.52 -23.45 14.93
N GLN A 272 10.23 -23.72 14.76
CA GLN A 272 9.23 -23.45 15.78
C GLN A 272 9.49 -24.22 17.07
N ASN A 273 9.85 -25.52 16.97
CA ASN A 273 10.20 -26.33 18.10
C ASN A 273 11.45 -25.81 18.85
N GLN A 274 12.48 -25.39 18.12
CA GLN A 274 13.69 -24.81 18.72
C GLN A 274 13.39 -23.47 19.43
N LEU A 275 12.50 -22.65 18.86
CA LEU A 275 12.11 -21.38 19.48
C LEU A 275 11.20 -21.57 20.70
N GLN A 276 10.36 -22.63 20.73
CA GLN A 276 9.55 -22.97 21.90
C GLN A 276 10.42 -23.35 23.10
N GLN A 277 11.54 -24.05 22.88
CA GLN A 277 12.48 -24.40 23.96
C GLN A 277 13.16 -23.17 24.60
N LYS A 278 13.16 -22.01 23.95
CA LYS A 278 13.68 -20.76 24.50
C LYS A 278 12.67 -19.98 25.33
N ARG A 279 11.43 -20.44 25.42
CA ARG A 279 10.40 -19.83 26.27
C ARG A 279 10.45 -20.49 27.63
N TYR A 280 10.44 -19.68 28.69
CA TYR A 280 10.21 -20.26 30.03
C TYR A 280 8.87 -20.98 30.01
N GLY A 281 8.85 -22.25 30.44
CA GLY A 281 7.63 -23.02 30.56
C GLY A 281 6.63 -22.31 31.46
N ILE A 282 5.36 -22.27 31.01
CA ILE A 282 4.23 -21.88 31.87
C ILE A 282 3.93 -23.03 32.80
#